data_1caddd17a418a50659271bbc3b131d95
#
_entry.id   1caddd17a418a50659271bbc3b131d95
#
_cell.length_a   1.000
_cell.length_b   1.000
_cell.length_c   1.000
_cell.angle_alpha   90.00
_cell.angle_beta   90.00
_cell.angle_gamma   90.00
#
_symmetry.space_group_name_H-M   'P 1'
#
loop_
_entity.id
_entity.type
_entity.pdbx_description
1 polymer ?
#
loop_
_entity_poly.entity_id
_entity_poly.type
_entity_poly.pdbx_seq_one_letter_code
_entity_poly.pdbx_strand_id
1 'polypeptide(L)'
;MARKKIREYDSKRLLKEHFKRIAGRELPLKSAQITESTDFNELLEKETWLSTSKLVVKPDMLFGKRGKSGLVALNLDFAQVVTFVKERLGKEVEMGGCKGPITTFIVEPFIPHNEEFYINIVSDRLGNSISFSECGGIDIEENWDKVKTIFVPTGASLTPDVSAPLVATLPLEIKSEIEDFIKSVFALFQDLDFTFLEINPFALVDGKPYPLDMRGELDDIAAFKNFKKWGNIEFPMPFGRVMSPTEK
;
A
#
# COMPACT_ATOMS: atom_id res chain seq x y z
N MET A 1 -15.10 -7.42 14.03
CA MET A 1 -14.15 -7.22 12.92
C MET A 1 -13.07 -8.28 12.97
N ALA A 2 -12.92 -9.05 11.93
CA ALA A 2 -11.82 -9.99 11.78
C ALA A 2 -10.82 -9.38 10.79
N ARG A 3 -9.78 -8.76 11.33
CA ARG A 3 -8.77 -8.04 10.55
C ARG A 3 -7.83 -9.03 9.87
N LYS A 4 -7.78 -9.00 8.56
CA LYS A 4 -6.89 -9.81 7.73
C LYS A 4 -5.98 -8.92 6.90
N LYS A 5 -4.67 -9.10 7.10
CA LYS A 5 -3.66 -8.40 6.30
C LYS A 5 -3.65 -8.91 4.88
N ILE A 6 -3.48 -7.98 3.95
CA ILE A 6 -3.29 -8.28 2.53
C ILE A 6 -1.91 -7.80 2.07
N ARG A 7 -1.43 -8.31 0.93
CA ARG A 7 -0.16 -7.90 0.34
C ARG A 7 -0.22 -6.46 -0.15
N GLU A 8 0.92 -5.82 -0.27
CA GLU A 8 1.01 -4.48 -0.85
C GLU A 8 0.47 -4.45 -2.28
N TYR A 9 0.79 -5.45 -3.09
CA TYR A 9 0.25 -5.60 -4.44
C TYR A 9 -1.29 -5.55 -4.45
N ASP A 10 -1.94 -6.34 -3.60
CA ASP A 10 -3.40 -6.35 -3.50
C ASP A 10 -3.96 -5.04 -2.97
N SER A 11 -3.31 -4.42 -2.00
CA SER A 11 -3.72 -3.11 -1.48
C SER A 11 -3.72 -2.05 -2.59
N LYS A 12 -2.64 -1.98 -3.38
CA LYS A 12 -2.51 -1.06 -4.51
C LYS A 12 -3.42 -1.40 -5.68
N ARG A 13 -3.65 -2.69 -5.95
CA ARG A 13 -4.59 -3.15 -6.95
C ARG A 13 -6.02 -2.68 -6.63
N LEU A 14 -6.47 -2.90 -5.40
CA LEU A 14 -7.79 -2.43 -4.94
C LEU A 14 -7.91 -0.91 -5.02
N LEU A 15 -6.88 -0.19 -4.60
CA LEU A 15 -6.85 1.26 -4.72
C LEU A 15 -6.99 1.70 -6.19
N LYS A 16 -6.18 1.15 -7.09
CA LYS A 16 -6.20 1.50 -8.52
C LYS A 16 -7.55 1.17 -9.19
N GLU A 17 -8.05 -0.05 -8.99
CA GLU A 17 -9.26 -0.53 -9.66
C GLU A 17 -10.52 0.25 -9.25
N HIS A 18 -10.58 0.68 -7.99
CA HIS A 18 -11.76 1.35 -7.46
C HIS A 18 -11.65 2.88 -7.40
N PHE A 19 -10.45 3.44 -7.56
CA PHE A 19 -10.25 4.88 -7.39
C PHE A 19 -11.04 5.71 -8.42
N LYS A 20 -11.10 5.26 -9.68
CA LYS A 20 -11.89 5.95 -10.72
C LYS A 20 -13.37 6.01 -10.37
N ARG A 21 -13.92 4.91 -9.86
CA ARG A 21 -15.33 4.84 -9.45
C ARG A 21 -15.63 5.75 -8.26
N ILE A 22 -14.70 5.87 -7.32
CA ILE A 22 -14.86 6.65 -6.08
C ILE A 22 -14.55 8.13 -6.31
N ALA A 23 -13.44 8.43 -6.99
CA ALA A 23 -12.87 9.78 -7.09
C ALA A 23 -13.09 10.45 -8.47
N GLY A 24 -13.68 9.72 -9.44
CA GLY A 24 -13.89 10.23 -10.80
C GLY A 24 -12.61 10.35 -11.64
N ARG A 25 -11.46 9.96 -11.13
CA ARG A 25 -10.16 10.01 -11.80
C ARG A 25 -9.33 8.75 -11.56
N GLU A 26 -8.40 8.46 -12.45
CA GLU A 26 -7.51 7.31 -12.32
C GLU A 26 -6.24 7.66 -11.54
N LEU A 27 -5.69 6.66 -10.85
CA LEU A 27 -4.33 6.72 -10.33
C LEU A 27 -3.40 6.01 -11.32
N PRO A 28 -2.26 6.60 -11.69
CA PRO A 28 -1.33 6.04 -12.67
C PRO A 28 -0.46 4.92 -12.09
N LEU A 29 -0.99 4.14 -11.13
CA LEU A 29 -0.28 3.06 -10.47
C LEU A 29 -0.03 1.91 -11.45
N LYS A 30 1.21 1.42 -11.44
CA LYS A 30 1.63 0.20 -12.13
C LYS A 30 2.34 -0.68 -11.13
N SER A 31 1.97 -1.94 -11.07
CA SER A 31 2.63 -2.93 -10.22
C SER A 31 2.50 -4.31 -10.84
N ALA A 32 3.52 -5.12 -10.68
CA ALA A 32 3.52 -6.51 -11.07
C ALA A 32 3.96 -7.36 -9.89
N GLN A 33 3.39 -8.57 -9.78
CA GLN A 33 3.76 -9.52 -8.72
C GLN A 33 4.62 -10.62 -9.32
N ILE A 34 5.65 -11.02 -8.58
CA ILE A 34 6.54 -12.13 -8.95
C ILE A 34 6.50 -13.15 -7.82
N THR A 35 6.26 -14.42 -8.20
CA THR A 35 6.28 -15.60 -7.33
C THR A 35 7.19 -16.67 -7.93
N GLU A 36 7.31 -17.81 -7.28
CA GLU A 36 8.07 -18.95 -7.80
C GLU A 36 7.54 -19.47 -9.14
N SER A 37 6.23 -19.34 -9.38
CA SER A 37 5.57 -19.79 -10.62
C SER A 37 5.58 -18.76 -11.74
N THR A 38 6.18 -17.59 -11.55
CA THR A 38 6.14 -16.52 -12.55
C THR A 38 7.07 -16.81 -13.73
N ASP A 39 6.52 -16.85 -14.94
CA ASP A 39 7.30 -16.78 -16.17
C ASP A 39 7.64 -15.31 -16.49
N PHE A 40 8.93 -15.00 -16.54
CA PHE A 40 9.39 -13.63 -16.76
C PHE A 40 9.14 -13.12 -18.19
N ASN A 41 9.09 -14.00 -19.19
CA ASN A 41 8.81 -13.61 -20.57
C ASN A 41 7.33 -13.26 -20.73
N GLU A 42 6.44 -14.11 -20.22
CA GLU A 42 5.01 -13.83 -20.20
C GLU A 42 4.69 -12.55 -19.41
N LEU A 43 5.41 -12.33 -18.30
CA LEU A 43 5.25 -11.11 -17.50
C LEU A 43 5.64 -9.84 -18.29
N LEU A 44 6.74 -9.90 -19.06
CA LEU A 44 7.16 -8.79 -19.92
C LEU A 44 6.19 -8.51 -21.07
N GLU A 45 5.62 -9.54 -21.66
CA GLU A 45 4.62 -9.41 -22.73
C GLU A 45 3.34 -8.75 -22.19
N LYS A 46 2.92 -9.12 -21.00
CA LYS A 46 1.72 -8.59 -20.34
C LYS A 46 1.92 -7.17 -19.82
N GLU A 47 3.07 -6.91 -19.22
CA GLU A 47 3.39 -5.64 -18.55
C GLU A 47 4.55 -4.92 -19.28
N THR A 48 4.26 -4.38 -20.45
CA THR A 48 5.26 -3.76 -21.35
C THR A 48 6.07 -2.62 -20.72
N TRP A 49 5.51 -1.95 -19.69
CA TRP A 49 6.20 -0.91 -18.96
C TRP A 49 7.43 -1.40 -18.19
N LEU A 50 7.51 -2.70 -17.89
CA LEU A 50 8.68 -3.31 -17.24
C LEU A 50 9.96 -3.20 -18.06
N SER A 51 9.84 -3.16 -19.40
CA SER A 51 10.98 -3.02 -20.32
C SER A 51 11.38 -1.56 -20.58
N THR A 52 10.50 -0.60 -20.29
CA THR A 52 10.69 0.80 -20.66
C THR A 52 10.92 1.74 -19.47
N SER A 53 10.66 1.26 -18.26
CA SER A 53 10.80 2.04 -17.03
C SER A 53 12.00 1.59 -16.20
N LYS A 54 12.57 2.49 -15.41
CA LYS A 54 13.38 2.10 -14.27
C LYS A 54 12.45 1.57 -13.18
N LEU A 55 12.91 0.58 -12.43
CA LEU A 55 12.08 -0.24 -11.57
C LEU A 55 12.54 -0.23 -10.10
N VAL A 56 11.58 -0.46 -9.24
CA VAL A 56 11.76 -0.80 -7.83
C VAL A 56 11.29 -2.25 -7.65
N VAL A 57 12.05 -3.03 -6.93
CA VAL A 57 11.66 -4.37 -6.49
C VAL A 57 11.80 -4.52 -4.99
N LYS A 58 10.80 -5.09 -4.36
CA LYS A 58 10.76 -5.33 -2.91
C LYS A 58 9.96 -6.60 -2.59
N PRO A 59 10.30 -7.34 -1.50
CA PRO A 59 9.47 -8.45 -1.06
C PRO A 59 8.06 -7.99 -0.73
N ASP A 60 7.07 -8.69 -1.26
CA ASP A 60 5.65 -8.47 -0.97
C ASP A 60 5.14 -9.43 0.11
N MET A 61 5.74 -9.31 1.27
CA MET A 61 5.50 -10.15 2.44
C MET A 61 4.87 -9.31 3.57
N LEU A 62 4.22 -9.97 4.52
CA LEU A 62 3.55 -9.30 5.64
C LEU A 62 4.53 -8.86 6.75
N PHE A 63 5.65 -8.23 6.36
CA PHE A 63 6.60 -7.61 7.30
C PHE A 63 6.97 -6.19 6.83
N GLY A 64 7.36 -5.35 7.79
CA GLY A 64 7.80 -3.98 7.52
C GLY A 64 9.32 -3.82 7.52
N LYS A 65 9.77 -2.56 7.45
CA LYS A 65 11.21 -2.17 7.54
C LYS A 65 12.08 -2.77 6.43
N ARG A 66 11.48 -3.06 5.26
CA ARG A 66 12.15 -3.67 4.11
C ARG A 66 13.34 -2.85 3.62
N GLY A 67 13.19 -1.53 3.57
CA GLY A 67 14.27 -0.61 3.17
C GLY A 67 15.44 -0.64 4.14
N LYS A 68 15.17 -0.57 5.46
CA LYS A 68 16.21 -0.63 6.51
C LYS A 68 16.97 -1.98 6.52
N SER A 69 16.36 -3.03 5.98
CA SER A 69 16.95 -4.39 5.93
C SER A 69 17.66 -4.70 4.60
N GLY A 70 17.81 -3.72 3.69
CA GLY A 70 18.47 -3.94 2.40
C GLY A 70 17.70 -4.87 1.43
N LEU A 71 16.39 -5.04 1.66
CA LEU A 71 15.52 -5.90 0.86
C LEU A 71 14.80 -5.14 -0.26
N VAL A 72 15.05 -3.85 -0.41
CA VAL A 72 14.51 -3.01 -1.50
C VAL A 72 15.63 -2.64 -2.44
N ALA A 73 15.43 -2.84 -3.73
CA ALA A 73 16.34 -2.38 -4.76
C ALA A 73 15.64 -1.37 -5.66
N LEU A 74 16.33 -0.28 -5.95
CA LEU A 74 15.80 0.90 -6.62
C LEU A 74 16.53 1.14 -7.94
N ASN A 75 15.87 1.79 -8.90
CA ASN A 75 16.43 2.27 -10.15
C ASN A 75 17.05 1.17 -11.01
N LEU A 76 16.44 -0.01 -11.05
CA LEU A 76 16.88 -1.18 -11.80
C LEU A 76 16.27 -1.23 -13.20
N ASP A 77 16.95 -1.91 -14.14
CA ASP A 77 16.29 -2.46 -15.32
C ASP A 77 15.69 -3.84 -15.01
N PHE A 78 14.88 -4.37 -15.93
CA PHE A 78 14.18 -5.63 -15.69
C PHE A 78 15.12 -6.84 -15.53
N ALA A 79 16.25 -6.88 -16.25
CA ALA A 79 17.23 -7.95 -16.09
C ALA A 79 17.85 -7.97 -14.68
N GLN A 80 18.12 -6.78 -14.15
CA GLN A 80 18.60 -6.62 -12.77
C GLN A 80 17.53 -7.04 -11.76
N VAL A 81 16.23 -6.73 -12.00
CA VAL A 81 15.12 -7.21 -11.18
C VAL A 81 15.07 -8.74 -11.15
N VAL A 82 15.17 -9.38 -12.31
CA VAL A 82 15.18 -10.85 -12.41
C VAL A 82 16.32 -11.46 -11.60
N THR A 83 17.52 -10.89 -11.70
CA THR A 83 18.68 -11.31 -10.91
C THR A 83 18.43 -11.15 -9.41
N PHE A 84 17.94 -9.97 -8.98
CA PHE A 84 17.65 -9.68 -7.58
C PHE A 84 16.63 -10.66 -7.00
N VAL A 85 15.57 -10.96 -7.75
CA VAL A 85 14.53 -11.90 -7.32
C VAL A 85 15.08 -13.32 -7.24
N LYS A 86 15.79 -13.81 -8.27
CA LYS A 86 16.36 -15.17 -8.29
C LYS A 86 17.35 -15.43 -7.15
N GLU A 87 18.07 -14.40 -6.74
CA GLU A 87 18.99 -14.50 -5.61
C GLU A 87 18.30 -14.61 -4.25
N ARG A 88 17.03 -14.18 -4.14
CA ARG A 88 16.34 -14.03 -2.84
C ARG A 88 15.08 -14.85 -2.69
N LEU A 89 14.46 -15.24 -3.79
CA LEU A 89 13.25 -16.05 -3.77
C LEU A 89 13.53 -17.40 -3.10
N GLY A 90 12.69 -17.78 -2.15
CA GLY A 90 12.84 -19.00 -1.35
C GLY A 90 13.89 -18.92 -0.23
N LYS A 91 14.71 -17.85 -0.16
CA LYS A 91 15.67 -17.67 0.92
C LYS A 91 14.99 -17.25 2.22
N GLU A 92 15.41 -17.84 3.31
CA GLU A 92 14.97 -17.46 4.64
C GLU A 92 15.55 -16.10 5.05
N VAL A 93 14.70 -15.28 5.62
CA VAL A 93 15.07 -14.00 6.25
C VAL A 93 14.49 -13.94 7.65
N GLU A 94 15.13 -13.15 8.51
CA GLU A 94 14.63 -12.87 9.85
C GLU A 94 14.13 -11.43 9.91
N MET A 95 12.82 -11.25 10.15
CA MET A 95 12.17 -9.95 10.19
C MET A 95 11.23 -9.87 11.41
N GLY A 96 11.48 -8.87 12.27
CA GLY A 96 10.66 -8.68 13.48
C GLY A 96 10.66 -9.87 14.44
N GLY A 97 11.78 -10.61 14.52
CA GLY A 97 11.91 -11.80 15.37
C GLY A 97 11.27 -13.07 14.80
N CYS A 98 10.73 -13.00 13.57
CA CYS A 98 10.19 -14.16 12.86
C CYS A 98 11.10 -14.54 11.70
N LYS A 99 11.23 -15.85 11.44
CA LYS A 99 11.97 -16.40 10.30
C LYS A 99 11.04 -17.04 9.30
N GLY A 100 11.34 -16.84 8.02
CA GLY A 100 10.60 -17.50 6.95
C GLY A 100 11.17 -17.16 5.58
N PRO A 101 10.76 -17.91 4.54
CA PRO A 101 11.22 -17.66 3.17
C PRO A 101 10.51 -16.46 2.55
N ILE A 102 11.22 -15.76 1.67
CA ILE A 102 10.60 -14.77 0.77
C ILE A 102 9.95 -15.53 -0.39
N THR A 103 8.64 -15.45 -0.51
CA THR A 103 7.86 -16.17 -1.54
C THR A 103 7.32 -15.27 -2.64
N THR A 104 7.26 -13.98 -2.40
CA THR A 104 6.58 -13.05 -3.29
C THR A 104 7.30 -11.71 -3.32
N PHE A 105 7.38 -11.13 -4.52
CA PHE A 105 7.91 -9.78 -4.76
C PHE A 105 6.87 -8.92 -5.46
N ILE A 106 6.93 -7.61 -5.22
CA ILE A 106 6.26 -6.59 -6.02
C ILE A 106 7.31 -5.80 -6.79
N VAL A 107 7.02 -5.52 -8.05
CA VAL A 107 7.82 -4.68 -8.94
C VAL A 107 6.97 -3.49 -9.38
N GLU A 108 7.55 -2.30 -9.34
CA GLU A 108 6.88 -1.04 -9.65
C GLU A 108 7.83 -0.12 -10.42
N PRO A 109 7.32 0.89 -11.14
CA PRO A 109 8.17 1.94 -11.68
C PRO A 109 8.91 2.67 -10.56
N PHE A 110 10.19 2.97 -10.79
CA PHE A 110 10.93 3.89 -9.94
C PHE A 110 10.43 5.31 -10.17
N ILE A 111 9.94 5.94 -9.13
CA ILE A 111 9.36 7.29 -9.15
C ILE A 111 10.30 8.24 -8.42
N PRO A 112 11.06 9.09 -9.13
CA PRO A 112 11.81 10.16 -8.48
C PRO A 112 10.87 11.13 -7.76
N HIS A 113 11.17 11.47 -6.51
CA HIS A 113 10.37 12.37 -5.69
C HIS A 113 11.26 13.04 -4.64
N ASN A 114 10.82 14.19 -4.15
CA ASN A 114 11.53 14.96 -3.12
C ASN A 114 10.73 15.04 -1.82
N GLU A 115 9.39 15.00 -1.90
CA GLU A 115 8.51 15.13 -0.74
C GLU A 115 7.79 13.81 -0.52
N GLU A 116 7.70 13.41 0.73
CA GLU A 116 7.03 12.21 1.18
C GLU A 116 5.95 12.55 2.19
N PHE A 117 4.74 12.11 1.92
CA PHE A 117 3.58 12.31 2.77
C PHE A 117 3.14 10.99 3.39
N TYR A 118 2.46 11.08 4.51
CA TYR A 118 1.91 9.95 5.25
C TYR A 118 0.41 10.07 5.39
N ILE A 119 -0.31 8.98 5.17
CA ILE A 119 -1.72 8.82 5.51
C ILE A 119 -1.97 7.47 6.14
N ASN A 120 -2.75 7.45 7.21
CA ASN A 120 -3.22 6.22 7.85
C ASN A 120 -4.70 6.35 8.20
N ILE A 121 -5.47 5.30 7.97
CA ILE A 121 -6.87 5.21 8.34
C ILE A 121 -7.07 3.91 9.10
N VAL A 122 -7.67 4.03 10.29
CA VAL A 122 -7.91 2.89 11.18
C VAL A 122 -9.38 2.88 11.59
N SER A 123 -10.02 1.73 11.43
CA SER A 123 -11.37 1.50 11.92
C SER A 123 -11.35 1.20 13.42
N ASP A 124 -12.18 1.88 14.16
CA ASP A 124 -12.44 1.67 15.59
C ASP A 124 -13.93 1.31 15.79
N ARG A 125 -14.27 0.97 17.03
CA ARG A 125 -15.64 0.59 17.41
C ARG A 125 -16.66 1.71 17.16
N LEU A 126 -16.26 2.96 17.33
CA LEU A 126 -17.15 4.13 17.28
C LEU A 126 -17.02 4.94 15.98
N GLY A 127 -16.09 4.59 15.11
CA GLY A 127 -15.83 5.33 13.86
C GLY A 127 -14.48 5.01 13.27
N ASN A 128 -13.87 6.00 12.63
CA ASN A 128 -12.59 5.85 11.97
C ASN A 128 -11.65 7.00 12.34
N SER A 129 -10.40 6.68 12.62
CA SER A 129 -9.35 7.68 12.79
C SER A 129 -8.61 7.86 11.47
N ILE A 130 -8.38 9.11 11.06
CA ILE A 130 -7.60 9.48 9.89
C ILE A 130 -6.41 10.30 10.37
N SER A 131 -5.22 9.83 10.07
CA SER A 131 -3.96 10.50 10.40
C SER A 131 -3.24 10.91 9.13
N PHE A 132 -2.65 12.09 9.13
CA PHE A 132 -1.90 12.65 8.02
C PHE A 132 -0.65 13.39 8.52
N SER A 133 0.44 13.33 7.76
CA SER A 133 1.65 14.11 7.98
C SER A 133 2.28 14.53 6.66
N GLU A 134 2.89 15.74 6.68
CA GLU A 134 3.74 16.25 5.60
C GLU A 134 5.15 15.60 5.58
N CYS A 135 5.43 14.77 6.58
CA CYS A 135 6.64 13.96 6.67
C CYS A 135 6.24 12.49 6.65
N GLY A 136 6.61 11.78 5.60
CA GLY A 136 6.38 10.35 5.44
C GLY A 136 7.68 9.56 5.36
N GLY A 137 7.59 8.30 4.96
CA GLY A 137 8.73 7.43 4.70
C GLY A 137 9.35 6.83 5.97
N ILE A 138 10.65 6.59 5.88
CA ILE A 138 11.42 5.86 6.90
C ILE A 138 11.43 6.56 8.26
N ASP A 139 11.37 7.88 8.26
CA ASP A 139 11.57 8.73 9.44
C ASP A 139 10.24 9.16 10.09
N ILE A 140 9.11 8.57 9.69
CA ILE A 140 7.79 8.89 10.27
C ILE A 140 7.76 8.64 11.78
N GLU A 141 8.45 7.57 12.25
CA GLU A 141 8.53 7.22 13.67
C GLU A 141 9.20 8.33 14.49
N GLU A 142 10.16 9.07 13.91
CA GLU A 142 10.89 10.18 14.53
C GLU A 142 10.12 11.51 14.45
N ASN A 143 9.12 11.60 13.56
CA ASN A 143 8.30 12.77 13.31
C ASN A 143 6.84 12.58 13.73
N TRP A 144 6.58 11.68 14.68
CA TRP A 144 5.23 11.36 15.12
C TRP A 144 4.48 12.53 15.74
N ASP A 145 5.20 13.49 16.30
CA ASP A 145 4.67 14.76 16.81
C ASP A 145 4.05 15.65 15.71
N LYS A 146 4.43 15.45 14.46
CA LYS A 146 3.89 16.16 13.29
C LYS A 146 2.66 15.50 12.68
N VAL A 147 2.30 14.31 13.13
CA VAL A 147 1.13 13.58 12.65
C VAL A 147 -0.14 14.20 13.24
N LYS A 148 -1.02 14.67 12.37
CA LYS A 148 -2.34 15.18 12.74
C LYS A 148 -3.36 14.07 12.59
N THR A 149 -4.25 13.93 13.56
CA THR A 149 -5.28 12.90 13.57
C THR A 149 -6.64 13.52 13.83
N ILE A 150 -7.62 13.11 13.04
CA ILE A 150 -9.04 13.41 13.25
C ILE A 150 -9.82 12.12 13.45
N PHE A 151 -10.98 12.23 14.09
CA PHE A 151 -11.90 11.11 14.28
C PHE A 151 -13.21 11.40 13.55
N VAL A 152 -13.65 10.43 12.72
CA VAL A 152 -14.92 10.48 11.99
C VAL A 152 -15.85 9.42 12.60
N PRO A 153 -16.91 9.82 13.33
CA PRO A 153 -17.84 8.89 13.93
C PRO A 153 -18.55 8.01 12.89
N THR A 154 -18.99 6.83 13.31
CA THR A 154 -19.78 5.92 12.46
C THR A 154 -21.02 6.64 11.91
N GLY A 155 -21.22 6.55 10.60
CA GLY A 155 -22.34 7.21 9.90
C GLY A 155 -22.13 8.69 9.59
N ALA A 156 -21.04 9.32 10.08
CA ALA A 156 -20.68 10.68 9.70
C ALA A 156 -19.90 10.70 8.37
N SER A 157 -20.00 11.83 7.68
CA SER A 157 -19.25 12.09 6.44
C SER A 157 -17.98 12.89 6.73
N LEU A 158 -16.95 12.66 5.95
CA LEU A 158 -15.74 13.48 5.96
C LEU A 158 -15.98 14.77 5.17
N THR A 159 -16.57 15.76 5.83
CA THR A 159 -16.81 17.08 5.23
C THR A 159 -15.52 17.91 5.20
N PRO A 160 -15.44 18.99 4.37
CA PRO A 160 -14.28 19.88 4.35
C PRO A 160 -13.90 20.46 5.71
N ASP A 161 -14.88 20.79 6.55
CA ASP A 161 -14.63 21.32 7.91
C ASP A 161 -13.97 20.28 8.81
N VAL A 162 -14.32 19.00 8.65
CA VAL A 162 -13.75 17.89 9.41
C VAL A 162 -12.34 17.55 8.93
N SER A 163 -12.07 17.63 7.62
CA SER A 163 -10.74 17.34 7.03
C SER A 163 -9.75 18.51 7.15
N ALA A 164 -10.23 19.75 7.27
CA ALA A 164 -9.41 20.95 7.31
C ALA A 164 -8.20 20.92 8.27
N PRO A 165 -8.31 20.38 9.49
CA PRO A 165 -7.17 20.29 10.41
C PRO A 165 -6.02 19.45 9.89
N LEU A 166 -6.29 18.42 9.08
CA LEU A 166 -5.25 17.54 8.52
C LEU A 166 -4.33 18.30 7.57
N VAL A 167 -4.90 19.18 6.75
CA VAL A 167 -4.22 19.88 5.66
C VAL A 167 -3.95 21.35 5.94
N ALA A 168 -4.15 21.79 7.19
CA ALA A 168 -4.10 23.22 7.57
C ALA A 168 -2.77 23.91 7.26
N THR A 169 -1.66 23.19 7.39
CA THR A 169 -0.29 23.71 7.21
C THR A 169 0.24 23.56 5.79
N LEU A 170 -0.48 22.84 4.92
CA LEU A 170 -0.05 22.64 3.55
C LEU A 170 -0.05 23.95 2.72
N PRO A 171 0.93 24.09 1.81
CA PRO A 171 0.90 25.14 0.80
C PRO A 171 -0.40 25.12 -0.02
N LEU A 172 -0.91 26.29 -0.38
CA LEU A 172 -2.19 26.41 -1.10
C LEU A 172 -2.21 25.65 -2.43
N GLU A 173 -1.05 25.56 -3.08
CA GLU A 173 -0.88 24.93 -4.40
C GLU A 173 -1.17 23.42 -4.38
N ILE A 174 -0.89 22.74 -3.28
CA ILE A 174 -1.06 21.29 -3.15
C ILE A 174 -2.20 20.89 -2.21
N LYS A 175 -2.69 21.84 -1.40
CA LYS A 175 -3.66 21.58 -0.33
C LYS A 175 -4.93 20.90 -0.82
N SER A 176 -5.55 21.47 -1.87
CA SER A 176 -6.80 20.92 -2.43
C SER A 176 -6.61 19.51 -2.97
N GLU A 177 -5.51 19.26 -3.67
CA GLU A 177 -5.21 17.96 -4.26
C GLU A 177 -5.00 16.87 -3.19
N ILE A 178 -4.26 17.20 -2.12
CA ILE A 178 -4.03 16.29 -1.01
C ILE A 178 -5.32 16.04 -0.22
N GLU A 179 -6.11 17.09 0.03
CA GLU A 179 -7.39 16.96 0.72
C GLU A 179 -8.35 16.06 -0.06
N ASP A 180 -8.48 16.24 -1.37
CA ASP A 180 -9.30 15.40 -2.23
C ASP A 180 -8.81 13.96 -2.27
N PHE A 181 -7.49 13.76 -2.23
CA PHE A 181 -6.91 12.43 -2.14
C PHE A 181 -7.27 11.74 -0.81
N ILE A 182 -7.12 12.44 0.32
CA ILE A 182 -7.49 11.92 1.64
C ILE A 182 -8.97 11.51 1.68
N LYS A 183 -9.87 12.37 1.18
CA LYS A 183 -11.31 12.09 1.10
C LYS A 183 -11.62 10.88 0.23
N SER A 184 -10.94 10.77 -0.91
CA SER A 184 -11.12 9.66 -1.85
C SER A 184 -10.63 8.33 -1.28
N VAL A 185 -9.48 8.34 -0.61
CA VAL A 185 -8.92 7.16 0.07
C VAL A 185 -9.83 6.76 1.24
N PHE A 186 -10.38 7.70 2.00
CA PHE A 186 -11.33 7.40 3.07
C PHE A 186 -12.63 6.80 2.54
N ALA A 187 -13.20 7.35 1.46
CA ALA A 187 -14.38 6.79 0.83
C ALA A 187 -14.13 5.36 0.31
N LEU A 188 -12.97 5.11 -0.27
CA LEU A 188 -12.54 3.78 -0.72
C LEU A 188 -12.35 2.82 0.47
N PHE A 189 -11.75 3.28 1.55
CA PHE A 189 -11.59 2.53 2.80
C PHE A 189 -12.93 2.01 3.31
N GLN A 190 -13.96 2.86 3.33
CA GLN A 190 -15.31 2.48 3.76
C GLN A 190 -15.99 1.55 2.74
N ASP A 191 -15.91 1.85 1.45
CA ASP A 191 -16.59 1.07 0.39
C ASP A 191 -16.07 -0.36 0.26
N LEU A 192 -14.78 -0.56 0.53
CA LEU A 192 -14.13 -1.86 0.43
C LEU A 192 -13.97 -2.59 1.78
N ASP A 193 -14.53 -2.05 2.87
CA ASP A 193 -14.41 -2.61 4.22
C ASP A 193 -12.95 -2.84 4.67
N PHE A 194 -12.09 -1.87 4.39
CA PHE A 194 -10.79 -1.83 5.04
C PHE A 194 -10.98 -1.60 6.55
N THR A 195 -10.14 -2.23 7.33
CA THR A 195 -10.05 -2.01 8.79
C THR A 195 -8.79 -1.24 9.17
N PHE A 196 -7.80 -1.28 8.28
CA PHE A 196 -6.56 -0.54 8.35
C PHE A 196 -6.09 -0.25 6.92
N LEU A 197 -5.65 0.98 6.68
CA LEU A 197 -5.02 1.38 5.44
C LEU A 197 -3.93 2.39 5.77
N GLU A 198 -2.72 2.14 5.33
CA GLU A 198 -1.58 3.04 5.49
C GLU A 198 -0.91 3.23 4.13
N ILE A 199 -0.63 4.46 3.77
CA ILE A 199 0.24 4.80 2.64
C ILE A 199 1.41 5.58 3.23
N ASN A 200 2.58 4.96 3.22
CA ASN A 200 3.78 5.50 3.85
C ASN A 200 5.06 5.09 3.09
N PRO A 201 5.50 5.97 2.17
CA PRO A 201 4.92 7.28 1.83
C PRO A 201 4.02 7.26 0.59
N PHE A 202 3.37 8.40 0.33
CA PHE A 202 3.00 8.81 -1.02
C PHE A 202 3.73 10.10 -1.39
N ALA A 203 3.91 10.33 -2.68
CA ALA A 203 4.55 11.51 -3.23
C ALA A 203 3.60 12.26 -4.16
N LEU A 204 3.97 13.48 -4.56
CA LEU A 204 3.32 14.19 -5.65
C LEU A 204 4.15 14.04 -6.92
N VAL A 205 3.53 13.48 -7.96
CA VAL A 205 4.11 13.36 -9.30
C VAL A 205 3.26 14.20 -10.24
N ASP A 206 3.86 15.20 -10.85
CA ASP A 206 3.14 16.20 -11.66
C ASP A 206 1.93 16.78 -10.90
N GLY A 207 2.11 17.04 -9.60
CA GLY A 207 1.07 17.56 -8.71
C GLY A 207 -0.01 16.56 -8.31
N LYS A 208 0.11 15.28 -8.65
CA LYS A 208 -0.86 14.23 -8.33
C LYS A 208 -0.31 13.23 -7.32
N PRO A 209 -1.12 12.81 -6.32
CA PRO A 209 -0.70 11.81 -5.36
C PRO A 209 -0.35 10.47 -6.01
N TYR A 210 0.80 9.93 -5.62
CA TYR A 210 1.30 8.64 -6.08
C TYR A 210 1.72 7.79 -4.87
N PRO A 211 0.98 6.74 -4.50
CA PRO A 211 1.34 5.82 -3.42
C PRO A 211 2.63 5.04 -3.73
N LEU A 212 3.63 5.14 -2.86
CA LEU A 212 4.92 4.46 -3.00
C LEU A 212 5.02 3.18 -2.16
N ASP A 213 4.48 3.20 -0.95
CA ASP A 213 4.34 2.01 -0.09
C ASP A 213 2.95 2.00 0.53
N MET A 214 2.28 0.85 0.49
CA MET A 214 0.91 0.74 0.97
C MET A 214 0.70 -0.56 1.75
N ARG A 215 -0.01 -0.47 2.88
CA ARG A 215 -0.46 -1.59 3.67
C ARG A 215 -1.95 -1.55 3.86
N GLY A 216 -2.59 -2.71 3.76
CA GLY A 216 -4.02 -2.85 3.98
C GLY A 216 -4.37 -4.03 4.86
N GLU A 217 -5.45 -3.85 5.62
CA GLU A 217 -6.17 -4.94 6.29
C GLU A 217 -7.64 -4.81 5.95
N LEU A 218 -8.27 -5.92 5.61
CA LEU A 218 -9.70 -5.98 5.30
C LEU A 218 -10.47 -6.68 6.42
N ASP A 219 -11.76 -6.39 6.52
CA ASP A 219 -12.66 -7.15 7.36
C ASP A 219 -13.10 -8.43 6.61
N ASP A 220 -12.51 -9.59 6.92
CA ASP A 220 -12.82 -10.83 6.21
C ASP A 220 -14.26 -11.30 6.41
N ILE A 221 -14.96 -10.84 7.45
CA ILE A 221 -16.40 -11.07 7.62
C ILE A 221 -17.20 -10.40 6.48
N ALA A 222 -16.68 -9.31 5.90
CA ALA A 222 -17.31 -8.60 4.79
C ALA A 222 -17.03 -9.25 3.42
N ALA A 223 -16.30 -10.35 3.34
CA ALA A 223 -15.94 -11.02 2.09
C ALA A 223 -17.17 -11.39 1.25
N PHE A 224 -18.27 -11.84 1.89
CA PHE A 224 -19.49 -12.24 1.21
C PHE A 224 -20.14 -11.10 0.39
N LYS A 225 -20.02 -9.85 0.83
CA LYS A 225 -20.57 -8.69 0.11
C LYS A 225 -19.57 -8.06 -0.85
N ASN A 226 -18.27 -8.31 -0.64
CA ASN A 226 -17.19 -7.69 -1.40
C ASN A 226 -16.51 -8.62 -2.41
N PHE A 227 -16.94 -9.88 -2.57
CA PHE A 227 -16.24 -10.84 -3.42
C PHE A 227 -16.02 -10.34 -4.86
N LYS A 228 -16.96 -9.55 -5.41
CA LYS A 228 -16.82 -8.93 -6.74
C LYS A 228 -15.84 -7.74 -6.72
N LYS A 229 -15.84 -6.95 -5.65
CA LYS A 229 -14.97 -5.77 -5.51
C LYS A 229 -13.54 -6.17 -5.21
N TRP A 230 -13.36 -7.16 -4.33
CA TRP A 230 -12.01 -7.63 -3.98
C TRP A 230 -11.39 -8.52 -5.04
N GLY A 231 -12.22 -9.16 -5.89
CA GLY A 231 -11.74 -10.10 -6.89
C GLY A 231 -11.06 -11.30 -6.25
N ASN A 232 -10.04 -11.81 -6.92
CA ASN A 232 -9.23 -12.92 -6.40
C ASN A 232 -8.19 -12.40 -5.41
N ILE A 233 -8.60 -12.21 -4.15
CA ILE A 233 -7.72 -11.73 -3.08
C ILE A 233 -7.21 -12.90 -2.23
N GLU A 234 -5.94 -12.85 -1.88
CA GLU A 234 -5.32 -13.78 -0.95
C GLU A 234 -5.13 -13.12 0.42
N PHE A 235 -5.41 -13.89 1.48
CA PHE A 235 -5.07 -13.51 2.84
C PHE A 235 -3.89 -14.36 3.33
N PRO A 236 -2.65 -13.89 3.11
CA PRO A 236 -1.48 -14.67 3.47
C PRO A 236 -1.37 -14.85 4.98
N MET A 237 -0.76 -15.96 5.37
CA MET A 237 -0.43 -16.19 6.77
C MET A 237 0.57 -15.12 7.26
N PRO A 238 0.53 -14.75 8.55
CA PRO A 238 1.56 -13.93 9.15
C PRO A 238 2.95 -14.49 8.87
N PHE A 239 3.91 -13.60 8.58
CA PHE A 239 5.27 -14.00 8.27
C PHE A 239 5.88 -14.87 9.39
N GLY A 240 6.53 -15.97 9.01
CA GLY A 240 7.12 -16.94 9.92
C GLY A 240 6.14 -17.94 10.54
N ARG A 241 4.82 -17.79 10.29
CA ARG A 241 3.83 -18.79 10.73
C ARG A 241 3.63 -19.87 9.66
N VAL A 242 3.68 -21.13 10.10
CA VAL A 242 3.34 -22.28 9.27
C VAL A 242 2.00 -22.84 9.76
N MET A 243 1.09 -23.15 8.84
CA MET A 243 -0.16 -23.84 9.19
C MET A 243 0.13 -25.19 9.82
N SER A 244 -0.51 -25.47 10.92
CA SER A 244 -0.51 -26.83 11.50
C SER A 244 -1.24 -27.81 10.58
N PRO A 245 -1.01 -29.13 10.73
CA PRO A 245 -1.75 -30.13 9.93
C PRO A 245 -3.27 -30.05 10.08
N THR A 246 -3.76 -29.54 11.20
CA THR A 246 -5.19 -29.36 11.48
C THR A 246 -5.80 -28.07 10.91
N GLU A 247 -4.98 -27.13 10.47
CA GLU A 247 -5.39 -25.88 9.81
C GLU A 247 -5.38 -25.99 8.28
N LYS A 248 -4.75 -27.06 7.74
CA LYS A 248 -4.75 -27.42 6.31
C LYS A 248 -5.97 -28.24 5.95
#